data_5e4abdecf228ecedf481c8f3f11d8e64
#
_entry.id   5e4abdecf228ecedf481c8f3f11d8e64
#
_cell.length_a   1.000
_cell.length_b   1.000
_cell.length_c   1.000
_cell.angle_alpha   90.00
_cell.angle_beta   90.00
_cell.angle_gamma   90.00
#
_symmetry.space_group_name_H-M   'P 1'
#
loop_
_entity.id
_entity.type
_entity.pdbx_description
1 polymer ?
#
loop_
_entity_poly.entity_id
_entity_poly.type
_entity_poly.pdbx_seq_one_letter_code
_entity_poly.pdbx_strand_id
1 'polypeptide(L)'
;MTQVELRRAARDINAISEFTAVRDVGELAPSAIGDLTGNSQVDALVLFGGAPLCGADAFAGAMRAGVARACVIVGGAGHTTPAFREKTRALCPDVRFSDDASEAEVFEAYLEARHGLCADFLERFSTNCGSNVVNLRKLLGEKGIECESMAFIHDASMQRRMSAQIEKEMPTVRRVNFAAYRTTVEANGQGRGTAGLSFVDAPFGMWDMDHYLSLLMGEIPRLSDDEGGYGPRGSGFIAHVNIPCEVRSAWERLRAVFPEHVRRANPLYASPGARRQEGWLLPLVQERRTTC
;
A
#
# COMPACT_ATOMS: atom_id res chain seq x y z
N MET A 1 -8.19 29.47 1.10
CA MET A 1 -8.98 28.78 0.07
C MET A 1 -10.46 29.15 0.23
N THR A 2 -11.13 29.43 -0.87
CA THR A 2 -12.58 29.63 -0.92
C THR A 2 -13.31 28.28 -0.95
N GLN A 3 -14.62 28.26 -0.69
CA GLN A 3 -15.43 27.03 -0.80
C GLN A 3 -15.42 26.43 -2.22
N VAL A 4 -15.32 27.29 -3.24
CA VAL A 4 -15.23 26.83 -4.64
C VAL A 4 -13.90 26.08 -4.88
N GLU A 5 -12.80 26.62 -4.36
CA GLU A 5 -11.49 25.97 -4.44
C GLU A 5 -11.43 24.66 -3.66
N LEU A 6 -12.03 24.60 -2.46
CA LEU A 6 -12.12 23.37 -1.66
C LEU A 6 -12.93 22.28 -2.37
N ARG A 7 -14.09 22.63 -2.97
CA ARG A 7 -14.88 21.67 -3.76
C ARG A 7 -14.13 21.17 -4.99
N ARG A 8 -13.32 22.02 -5.62
CA ARG A 8 -12.46 21.61 -6.74
C ARG A 8 -11.37 20.67 -6.26
N ALA A 9 -10.70 21.01 -5.17
CA ALA A 9 -9.67 20.18 -4.58
C ALA A 9 -10.22 18.78 -4.19
N ALA A 10 -11.40 18.72 -3.56
CA ALA A 10 -12.04 17.44 -3.24
C ALA A 10 -12.31 16.59 -4.49
N ARG A 11 -12.80 17.19 -5.59
CA ARG A 11 -12.99 16.47 -6.87
C ARG A 11 -11.67 15.98 -7.46
N ASP A 12 -10.61 16.78 -7.40
CA ASP A 12 -9.29 16.42 -7.90
C ASP A 12 -8.66 15.28 -7.06
N ILE A 13 -8.83 15.32 -5.73
CA ILE A 13 -8.43 14.23 -4.82
C ILE A 13 -9.17 12.94 -5.18
N ASN A 14 -10.49 13.01 -5.37
CA ASN A 14 -11.31 11.84 -5.71
C ASN A 14 -10.91 11.24 -7.06
N ALA A 15 -10.61 12.05 -8.06
CA ALA A 15 -10.16 11.58 -9.37
C ALA A 15 -8.82 10.81 -9.28
N ILE A 16 -7.87 11.30 -8.47
CA ILE A 16 -6.61 10.59 -8.26
C ILE A 16 -6.84 9.33 -7.43
N SER A 17 -7.66 9.41 -6.37
CA SER A 17 -8.00 8.28 -5.52
C SER A 17 -8.66 7.14 -6.31
N GLU A 18 -9.62 7.43 -7.16
CA GLU A 18 -10.27 6.45 -8.03
C GLU A 18 -9.26 5.79 -8.99
N PHE A 19 -8.35 6.57 -9.53
CA PHE A 19 -7.29 6.05 -10.39
C PHE A 19 -6.34 5.12 -9.62
N THR A 20 -5.96 5.44 -8.38
CA THR A 20 -4.98 4.64 -7.61
C THR A 20 -5.60 3.44 -6.93
N ALA A 21 -6.87 3.53 -6.48
CA ALA A 21 -7.58 2.52 -5.69
C ALA A 21 -8.15 1.38 -6.55
N VAL A 22 -7.28 0.66 -7.23
CA VAL A 22 -7.69 -0.43 -8.14
C VAL A 22 -8.37 -1.56 -7.36
N ARG A 23 -9.55 -1.96 -7.82
CA ARG A 23 -10.24 -3.19 -7.44
C ARG A 23 -10.75 -3.89 -8.67
N ASP A 24 -10.33 -5.13 -8.87
CA ASP A 24 -10.77 -5.97 -9.99
C ASP A 24 -12.08 -6.70 -9.67
N VAL A 25 -12.38 -6.84 -8.37
CA VAL A 25 -13.61 -7.45 -7.86
C VAL A 25 -14.29 -6.56 -6.82
N GLY A 26 -15.61 -6.67 -6.69
CA GLY A 26 -16.38 -5.93 -5.67
C GLY A 26 -16.10 -6.40 -4.25
N GLU A 27 -15.91 -7.72 -4.10
CA GLU A 27 -15.56 -8.41 -2.86
C GLU A 27 -14.57 -9.54 -3.13
N LEU A 28 -13.79 -9.91 -2.12
CA LEU A 28 -12.91 -11.08 -2.17
C LEU A 28 -13.71 -12.33 -1.77
N ALA A 29 -14.47 -12.87 -2.73
CA ALA A 29 -15.28 -14.07 -2.58
C ALA A 29 -14.89 -15.12 -3.65
N PRO A 30 -15.05 -16.45 -3.37
CA PRO A 30 -14.70 -17.50 -4.32
C PRO A 30 -15.38 -17.38 -5.68
N SER A 31 -16.64 -16.90 -5.73
CA SER A 31 -17.36 -16.66 -6.99
C SER A 31 -16.70 -15.54 -7.80
N ALA A 32 -16.43 -14.39 -7.18
CA ALA A 32 -15.79 -13.25 -7.86
C ALA A 32 -14.36 -13.58 -8.33
N ILE A 33 -13.61 -14.34 -7.53
CA ILE A 33 -12.29 -14.86 -7.92
C ILE A 33 -12.45 -15.83 -9.10
N GLY A 34 -13.43 -16.72 -9.05
CA GLY A 34 -13.72 -17.71 -10.11
C GLY A 34 -14.08 -17.07 -11.45
N ASP A 35 -14.91 -16.05 -11.43
CA ASP A 35 -15.32 -15.29 -12.62
C ASP A 35 -14.11 -14.60 -13.29
N LEU A 36 -13.15 -14.14 -12.50
CA LEU A 36 -11.97 -13.42 -12.98
C LEU A 36 -10.82 -14.37 -13.39
N THR A 37 -10.59 -15.45 -12.64
CA THR A 37 -9.40 -16.29 -12.79
C THR A 37 -9.66 -17.66 -13.36
N GLY A 38 -10.92 -18.11 -13.38
CA GLY A 38 -11.31 -19.47 -13.73
C GLY A 38 -11.20 -20.48 -12.57
N ASN A 39 -10.69 -20.06 -11.41
CA ASN A 39 -10.55 -20.87 -10.21
C ASN A 39 -11.17 -20.14 -9.00
N SER A 40 -11.88 -20.84 -8.13
CA SER A 40 -12.50 -20.27 -6.94
C SER A 40 -11.50 -19.82 -5.88
N GLN A 41 -10.22 -20.17 -6.03
CA GLN A 41 -9.12 -19.78 -5.14
C GLN A 41 -7.93 -19.30 -5.99
N VAL A 42 -7.21 -18.31 -5.46
CA VAL A 42 -5.86 -17.96 -5.88
C VAL A 42 -4.81 -18.75 -5.08
N ASP A 43 -3.56 -18.79 -5.55
CA ASP A 43 -2.50 -19.48 -4.82
C ASP A 43 -2.06 -18.70 -3.58
N ALA A 44 -2.06 -17.36 -3.64
CA ALA A 44 -1.73 -16.51 -2.50
C ALA A 44 -2.72 -15.35 -2.33
N LEU A 45 -3.15 -15.11 -1.09
CA LEU A 45 -3.77 -13.85 -0.64
C LEU A 45 -2.73 -13.06 0.14
N VAL A 46 -2.47 -11.83 -0.25
CA VAL A 46 -1.41 -11.02 0.34
C VAL A 46 -1.97 -9.71 0.90
N LEU A 47 -1.66 -9.41 2.17
CA LEU A 47 -1.82 -8.09 2.75
C LEU A 47 -0.47 -7.39 2.81
N PHE A 48 -0.34 -6.25 2.15
CA PHE A 48 0.87 -5.44 2.19
C PHE A 48 0.81 -4.38 3.29
N GLY A 49 1.93 -4.18 3.97
CA GLY A 49 2.16 -3.09 4.91
C GLY A 49 1.92 -1.71 4.31
N GLY A 50 1.72 -0.71 5.16
CA GLY A 50 1.34 0.65 4.76
C GLY A 50 -0.17 0.82 4.53
N ALA A 51 -0.99 -0.22 4.66
CA ALA A 51 -2.45 -0.11 4.66
C ALA A 51 -2.98 0.31 6.04
N PRO A 52 -4.16 0.96 6.12
CA PRO A 52 -4.86 1.14 7.39
C PRO A 52 -5.47 -0.19 7.87
N LEU A 53 -5.92 -0.24 9.14
CA LEU A 53 -6.42 -1.46 9.78
C LEU A 53 -7.59 -2.13 9.04
N CYS A 54 -8.43 -1.37 8.34
CA CYS A 54 -9.48 -1.92 7.48
C CYS A 54 -8.93 -2.86 6.38
N GLY A 55 -7.66 -2.76 6.01
CA GLY A 55 -7.00 -3.72 5.13
C GLY A 55 -6.88 -5.11 5.76
N ALA A 56 -6.60 -5.17 7.07
CA ALA A 56 -6.61 -6.43 7.81
C ALA A 56 -8.03 -6.99 7.97
N ASP A 57 -9.05 -6.13 8.11
CA ASP A 57 -10.45 -6.59 8.15
C ASP A 57 -10.86 -7.20 6.80
N ALA A 58 -10.48 -6.58 5.68
CA ALA A 58 -10.71 -7.14 4.35
C ALA A 58 -9.95 -8.46 4.14
N PHE A 59 -8.71 -8.54 4.62
CA PHE A 59 -7.90 -9.77 4.59
C PHE A 59 -8.54 -10.89 5.41
N ALA A 60 -9.01 -10.59 6.63
CA ALA A 60 -9.72 -11.55 7.49
C ALA A 60 -11.01 -12.07 6.83
N GLY A 61 -11.78 -11.18 6.19
CA GLY A 61 -12.96 -11.56 5.41
C GLY A 61 -12.64 -12.54 4.29
N ALA A 62 -11.59 -12.24 3.52
CA ALA A 62 -11.11 -13.08 2.43
C ALA A 62 -10.57 -14.44 2.91
N MET A 63 -9.84 -14.47 4.05
CA MET A 63 -9.40 -15.72 4.69
C MET A 63 -10.60 -16.62 5.06
N ARG A 64 -11.61 -16.05 5.72
CA ARG A 64 -12.84 -16.80 6.10
C ARG A 64 -13.61 -17.32 4.89
N ALA A 65 -13.61 -16.55 3.81
CA ALA A 65 -14.23 -16.97 2.55
C ALA A 65 -13.43 -18.06 1.82
N GLY A 66 -12.19 -18.33 2.24
CA GLY A 66 -11.36 -19.37 1.63
C GLY A 66 -10.91 -19.05 0.22
N VAL A 67 -10.64 -17.78 -0.11
CA VAL A 67 -10.31 -17.33 -1.48
C VAL A 67 -8.89 -17.68 -1.93
N ALA A 68 -8.05 -18.18 -1.04
CA ALA A 68 -6.66 -18.49 -1.35
C ALA A 68 -6.19 -19.78 -0.67
N ARG A 69 -5.12 -20.37 -1.22
CA ARG A 69 -4.44 -21.55 -0.68
C ARG A 69 -3.44 -21.18 0.41
N ALA A 70 -2.82 -20.00 0.31
CA ALA A 70 -1.90 -19.46 1.29
C ALA A 70 -2.22 -17.99 1.58
N CYS A 71 -2.14 -17.60 2.84
CA CYS A 71 -2.38 -16.24 3.32
C CYS A 71 -1.08 -15.65 3.85
N VAL A 72 -0.64 -14.51 3.31
CA VAL A 72 0.67 -13.91 3.60
C VAL A 72 0.49 -12.45 4.00
N ILE A 73 1.14 -12.03 5.07
CA ILE A 73 1.28 -10.60 5.39
C ILE A 73 2.71 -10.17 5.11
N VAL A 74 2.87 -9.08 4.39
CA VAL A 74 4.16 -8.54 3.96
C VAL A 74 4.30 -7.11 4.48
N GLY A 75 5.29 -6.87 5.32
CA GLY A 75 5.55 -5.52 5.83
C GLY A 75 6.61 -5.52 6.91
N GLY A 76 7.78 -5.01 6.60
CA GLY A 76 8.84 -4.80 7.58
C GLY A 76 8.70 -3.46 8.30
N ALA A 77 9.80 -2.74 8.46
CA ALA A 77 9.82 -1.43 9.10
C ALA A 77 10.22 -0.34 8.10
N GLY A 78 9.32 0.61 7.88
CA GLY A 78 9.51 1.79 7.04
C GLY A 78 9.31 3.09 7.82
N HIS A 79 9.34 4.20 7.11
CA HIS A 79 9.20 5.53 7.71
C HIS A 79 7.80 5.80 8.32
N THR A 80 6.77 5.07 7.92
CA THR A 80 5.40 5.17 8.43
C THR A 80 5.12 4.21 9.59
N THR A 81 5.96 3.22 9.81
CA THR A 81 5.75 2.16 10.80
C THR A 81 5.60 2.68 12.23
N PRO A 82 6.38 3.68 12.73
CA PRO A 82 6.15 4.23 14.07
C PRO A 82 4.75 4.83 14.24
N ALA A 83 4.30 5.63 13.28
CA ALA A 83 2.96 6.22 13.30
C ALA A 83 1.84 5.16 13.21
N PHE A 84 2.06 4.11 12.42
CA PHE A 84 1.12 2.98 12.33
C PHE A 84 1.00 2.23 13.66
N ARG A 85 2.11 1.94 14.34
CA ARG A 85 2.11 1.31 15.68
C ARG A 85 1.36 2.17 16.70
N GLU A 86 1.68 3.47 16.78
CA GLU A 86 1.03 4.41 17.68
C GLU A 86 -0.47 4.47 17.45
N LYS A 87 -0.88 4.61 16.19
CA LYS A 87 -2.28 4.63 15.79
C LYS A 87 -3.01 3.34 16.14
N THR A 88 -2.37 2.19 15.90
CA THR A 88 -2.97 0.89 16.24
C THR A 88 -3.16 0.76 17.75
N ARG A 89 -2.19 1.16 18.57
CA ARG A 89 -2.34 1.15 20.04
C ARG A 89 -3.46 2.08 20.52
N ALA A 90 -3.60 3.25 19.91
CA ALA A 90 -4.66 4.20 20.27
C ALA A 90 -6.05 3.67 19.91
N LEU A 91 -6.22 3.04 18.75
CA LEU A 91 -7.50 2.52 18.28
C LEU A 91 -7.86 1.15 18.88
N CYS A 92 -6.85 0.35 19.20
CA CYS A 92 -6.99 -1.04 19.65
C CYS A 92 -6.08 -1.30 20.86
N PRO A 93 -6.40 -0.76 22.04
CA PRO A 93 -5.52 -0.86 23.23
C PRO A 93 -5.41 -2.29 23.77
N ASP A 94 -6.24 -3.21 23.32
CA ASP A 94 -6.23 -4.64 23.63
C ASP A 94 -5.26 -5.44 22.71
N VAL A 95 -4.88 -4.91 21.57
CA VAL A 95 -3.92 -5.55 20.64
C VAL A 95 -2.49 -5.34 21.17
N ARG A 96 -1.77 -6.45 21.38
CA ARG A 96 -0.43 -6.44 21.97
C ARG A 96 0.63 -6.80 20.93
N PHE A 97 1.63 -5.95 20.77
CA PHE A 97 2.82 -6.18 19.95
C PHE A 97 4.01 -5.39 20.52
N SER A 98 5.24 -5.78 20.17
CA SER A 98 6.47 -5.13 20.64
C SER A 98 6.64 -3.71 20.07
N ASP A 99 7.47 -2.89 20.73
CA ASP A 99 7.73 -1.51 20.27
C ASP A 99 8.50 -1.45 18.94
N ASP A 100 9.22 -2.49 18.61
CA ASP A 100 9.97 -2.66 17.37
C ASP A 100 9.26 -3.55 16.33
N ALA A 101 8.01 -3.99 16.61
CA ALA A 101 7.26 -4.86 15.71
C ALA A 101 7.21 -4.31 14.27
N SER A 102 7.43 -5.17 13.28
CA SER A 102 7.21 -4.87 11.87
C SER A 102 5.72 -4.61 11.59
N GLU A 103 5.41 -4.03 10.44
CA GLU A 103 4.00 -3.83 10.04
C GLU A 103 3.26 -5.16 9.91
N ALA A 104 3.93 -6.22 9.43
CA ALA A 104 3.35 -7.55 9.36
C ALA A 104 3.02 -8.12 10.74
N GLU A 105 3.87 -7.92 11.74
CA GLU A 105 3.62 -8.37 13.12
C GLU A 105 2.48 -7.56 13.79
N VAL A 106 2.35 -6.28 13.49
CA VAL A 106 1.22 -5.46 13.97
C VAL A 106 -0.10 -5.95 13.37
N PHE A 107 -0.12 -6.23 12.06
CA PHE A 107 -1.31 -6.78 11.40
C PHE A 107 -1.66 -8.18 11.93
N GLU A 108 -0.66 -9.05 12.15
CA GLU A 108 -0.88 -10.37 12.70
C GLU A 108 -1.50 -10.30 14.10
N ALA A 109 -0.95 -9.46 14.98
CA ALA A 109 -1.50 -9.25 16.32
C ALA A 109 -2.94 -8.70 16.27
N TYR A 110 -3.23 -7.82 15.31
CA TYR A 110 -4.59 -7.32 15.08
C TYR A 110 -5.54 -8.42 14.61
N LEU A 111 -5.12 -9.23 13.64
CA LEU A 111 -5.91 -10.36 13.12
C LEU A 111 -6.22 -11.37 14.21
N GLU A 112 -5.23 -11.75 15.01
CA GLU A 112 -5.42 -12.67 16.12
C GLU A 112 -6.42 -12.12 17.15
N ALA A 113 -6.21 -10.88 17.61
CA ALA A 113 -7.02 -10.27 18.67
C ALA A 113 -8.46 -9.97 18.21
N ARG A 114 -8.66 -9.53 16.97
CA ARG A 114 -9.97 -9.08 16.46
C ARG A 114 -10.74 -10.14 15.71
N HIS A 115 -10.04 -11.06 15.08
CA HIS A 115 -10.64 -12.02 14.15
C HIS A 115 -10.39 -13.48 14.56
N GLY A 116 -9.48 -13.76 15.50
CA GLY A 116 -9.07 -15.12 15.86
C GLY A 116 -8.43 -15.87 14.69
N LEU A 117 -7.74 -15.14 13.81
CA LEU A 117 -7.08 -15.66 12.61
C LEU A 117 -5.59 -15.36 12.67
N CYS A 118 -4.79 -16.22 12.03
CA CYS A 118 -3.37 -16.03 11.82
C CYS A 118 -3.05 -16.24 10.34
N ALA A 119 -2.13 -15.47 9.78
CA ALA A 119 -1.64 -15.71 8.43
C ALA A 119 -0.73 -16.95 8.42
N ASP A 120 -0.62 -17.61 7.25
CA ASP A 120 0.28 -18.75 7.11
C ASP A 120 1.76 -18.31 7.15
N PHE A 121 2.06 -17.12 6.63
CA PHE A 121 3.43 -16.60 6.56
C PHE A 121 3.49 -15.08 6.75
N LEU A 122 4.59 -14.63 7.40
CA LEU A 122 4.93 -13.22 7.56
C LEU A 122 6.26 -12.90 6.88
N GLU A 123 6.28 -11.85 6.06
CA GLU A 123 7.51 -11.20 5.60
C GLU A 123 7.73 -9.92 6.43
N ARG A 124 8.86 -9.81 7.13
CA ARG A 124 9.11 -8.79 8.17
C ARG A 124 10.32 -7.90 7.90
N PHE A 125 10.99 -8.07 6.77
CA PHE A 125 12.30 -7.44 6.52
C PHE A 125 12.27 -6.34 5.46
N SER A 126 11.14 -6.17 4.80
CA SER A 126 10.97 -5.12 3.79
C SER A 126 10.99 -3.72 4.42
N THR A 127 11.48 -2.75 3.68
CA THR A 127 11.60 -1.35 4.13
C THR A 127 10.82 -0.35 3.26
N ASN A 128 10.31 -0.82 2.14
CA ASN A 128 9.54 -0.02 1.17
C ASN A 128 8.76 -0.95 0.24
N CYS A 129 7.84 -0.38 -0.54
CA CYS A 129 7.02 -1.18 -1.47
C CYS A 129 7.86 -2.02 -2.44
N GLY A 130 9.03 -1.52 -2.87
CA GLY A 130 9.95 -2.23 -3.74
C GLY A 130 10.42 -3.53 -3.14
N SER A 131 10.94 -3.47 -1.93
CA SER A 131 11.41 -4.64 -1.19
C SER A 131 10.25 -5.56 -0.79
N ASN A 132 9.03 -5.05 -0.58
CA ASN A 132 7.85 -5.87 -0.28
C ASN A 132 7.64 -6.96 -1.35
N VAL A 133 7.62 -6.59 -2.62
CA VAL A 133 7.36 -7.56 -3.71
C VAL A 133 8.54 -8.52 -3.92
N VAL A 134 9.77 -7.99 -3.86
CA VAL A 134 10.98 -8.83 -4.00
C VAL A 134 11.06 -9.88 -2.87
N ASN A 135 10.82 -9.45 -1.63
CA ASN A 135 10.86 -10.33 -0.47
C ASN A 135 9.68 -11.32 -0.46
N LEU A 136 8.48 -10.88 -0.90
CA LEU A 136 7.35 -11.78 -1.09
C LEU A 136 7.70 -12.91 -2.06
N ARG A 137 8.23 -12.56 -3.25
CA ARG A 137 8.64 -13.57 -4.25
C ARG A 137 9.64 -14.56 -3.66
N LYS A 138 10.63 -14.07 -2.91
CA LYS A 138 11.61 -14.89 -2.23
C LYS A 138 10.94 -15.82 -1.20
N LEU A 139 10.07 -15.29 -0.35
CA LEU A 139 9.34 -16.05 0.66
C LEU A 139 8.51 -17.18 0.02
N LEU A 140 7.74 -16.89 -1.02
CA LEU A 140 6.94 -17.88 -1.73
C LEU A 140 7.82 -19.02 -2.28
N GLY A 141 8.96 -18.68 -2.89
CA GLY A 141 9.93 -19.67 -3.36
C GLY A 141 10.54 -20.51 -2.25
N GLU A 142 10.92 -19.91 -1.12
CA GLU A 142 11.47 -20.62 0.06
C GLU A 142 10.44 -21.55 0.71
N LYS A 143 9.15 -21.22 0.59
CA LYS A 143 8.04 -22.05 1.10
C LYS A 143 7.54 -23.08 0.09
N GLY A 144 8.12 -23.13 -1.11
CA GLY A 144 7.69 -24.04 -2.18
C GLY A 144 6.29 -23.74 -2.72
N ILE A 145 5.84 -22.49 -2.62
CA ILE A 145 4.53 -22.07 -3.13
C ILE A 145 4.68 -21.66 -4.59
N GLU A 146 4.17 -22.48 -5.48
CA GLU A 146 4.01 -22.14 -6.88
C GLU A 146 2.86 -21.15 -7.02
N CYS A 147 3.18 -19.88 -7.30
CA CYS A 147 2.22 -18.80 -7.35
C CYS A 147 1.96 -18.38 -8.79
N GLU A 148 0.90 -18.92 -9.40
CA GLU A 148 0.40 -18.52 -10.72
C GLU A 148 -0.69 -17.44 -10.63
N SER A 149 -1.33 -17.33 -9.47
CA SER A 149 -2.40 -16.37 -9.19
C SER A 149 -2.30 -15.80 -7.78
N MET A 150 -2.57 -14.49 -7.66
CA MET A 150 -2.46 -13.76 -6.39
C MET A 150 -3.57 -12.72 -6.28
N ALA A 151 -4.30 -12.72 -5.16
CA ALA A 151 -5.09 -11.59 -4.72
C ALA A 151 -4.30 -10.79 -3.70
N PHE A 152 -4.30 -9.46 -3.79
CA PHE A 152 -3.55 -8.66 -2.83
C PHE A 152 -4.27 -7.38 -2.44
N ILE A 153 -4.07 -7.03 -1.18
CA ILE A 153 -4.67 -5.88 -0.49
C ILE A 153 -3.55 -4.92 -0.11
N HIS A 154 -3.72 -3.66 -0.47
CA HIS A 154 -2.82 -2.58 -0.07
C HIS A 154 -3.59 -1.28 0.16
N ASP A 155 -2.93 -0.25 0.69
CA ASP A 155 -3.51 1.09 0.77
C ASP A 155 -4.04 1.55 -0.58
N ALA A 156 -5.24 2.11 -0.60
CA ALA A 156 -5.91 2.52 -1.84
C ALA A 156 -5.10 3.55 -2.65
N SER A 157 -4.35 4.42 -1.98
CA SER A 157 -3.48 5.37 -2.68
C SER A 157 -2.33 4.69 -3.42
N MET A 158 -1.84 3.56 -2.92
CA MET A 158 -0.66 2.85 -3.43
C MET A 158 -0.98 1.57 -4.22
N GLN A 159 -2.23 1.11 -4.24
CA GLN A 159 -2.63 -0.16 -4.85
C GLN A 159 -2.18 -0.29 -6.32
N ARG A 160 -2.37 0.75 -7.13
CA ARG A 160 -1.95 0.74 -8.55
C ARG A 160 -0.45 0.58 -8.71
N ARG A 161 0.34 1.26 -7.89
CA ARG A 161 1.81 1.14 -7.95
C ARG A 161 2.27 -0.25 -7.52
N MET A 162 1.67 -0.82 -6.50
CA MET A 162 1.93 -2.20 -6.08
C MET A 162 1.60 -3.18 -7.21
N SER A 163 0.47 -3.00 -7.88
CA SER A 163 0.09 -3.81 -9.05
C SER A 163 1.15 -3.76 -10.16
N ALA A 164 1.60 -2.56 -10.53
CA ALA A 164 2.61 -2.37 -11.56
C ALA A 164 3.99 -2.94 -11.15
N GLN A 165 4.27 -2.98 -9.85
CA GLN A 165 5.49 -3.59 -9.35
C GLN A 165 5.42 -5.12 -9.37
N ILE A 166 4.30 -5.71 -8.95
CA ILE A 166 4.08 -7.16 -9.07
C ILE A 166 4.16 -7.57 -10.54
N GLU A 167 3.59 -6.77 -11.46
CA GLU A 167 3.70 -7.02 -12.90
C GLU A 167 5.14 -7.13 -13.38
N LYS A 168 6.00 -6.24 -12.90
CA LYS A 168 7.41 -6.25 -13.25
C LYS A 168 8.18 -7.43 -12.64
N GLU A 169 7.97 -7.67 -11.35
CA GLU A 169 8.77 -8.66 -10.59
C GLU A 169 8.27 -10.10 -10.75
N MET A 170 6.98 -10.25 -11.05
CA MET A 170 6.28 -11.54 -11.17
C MET A 170 5.35 -11.51 -12.39
N PRO A 171 5.89 -11.35 -13.62
CA PRO A 171 5.08 -11.05 -14.82
C PRO A 171 4.12 -12.18 -15.23
N THR A 172 4.37 -13.41 -14.81
CA THR A 172 3.52 -14.58 -15.10
C THR A 172 2.37 -14.74 -14.12
N VAL A 173 2.41 -14.05 -12.98
CA VAL A 173 1.39 -14.15 -11.93
C VAL A 173 0.14 -13.38 -12.34
N ARG A 174 -1.00 -14.07 -12.37
CA ARG A 174 -2.31 -13.43 -12.53
C ARG A 174 -2.67 -12.67 -11.26
N ARG A 175 -2.83 -11.36 -11.38
CA ARG A 175 -3.09 -10.45 -10.26
C ARG A 175 -4.58 -10.17 -10.12
N VAL A 176 -5.06 -10.16 -8.87
CA VAL A 176 -6.37 -9.65 -8.48
C VAL A 176 -6.15 -8.51 -7.51
N ASN A 177 -6.40 -7.30 -7.97
CA ASN A 177 -6.27 -6.09 -7.17
C ASN A 177 -7.45 -5.92 -6.23
N PHE A 178 -7.17 -5.56 -4.97
CA PHE A 178 -8.19 -5.19 -4.03
C PHE A 178 -7.69 -4.07 -3.09
N ALA A 179 -7.91 -2.80 -3.46
CA ALA A 179 -7.59 -1.68 -2.58
C ALA A 179 -8.29 -1.85 -1.22
N ALA A 180 -7.57 -1.66 -0.12
CA ALA A 180 -8.05 -1.91 1.24
C ALA A 180 -9.36 -1.19 1.56
N TYR A 181 -9.55 -0.02 0.96
CA TYR A 181 -10.74 0.80 1.13
C TYR A 181 -11.11 1.55 -0.16
N ARG A 182 -12.32 2.07 -0.19
CA ARG A 182 -12.78 3.15 -1.06
C ARG A 182 -13.33 4.24 -0.17
N THR A 183 -12.99 5.47 -0.45
CA THR A 183 -13.50 6.63 0.28
C THR A 183 -13.63 7.81 -0.66
N THR A 184 -14.51 8.73 -0.33
CA THR A 184 -14.73 9.98 -1.05
C THR A 184 -14.40 11.14 -0.13
N VAL A 185 -13.72 12.16 -0.67
CA VAL A 185 -13.44 13.41 0.02
C VAL A 185 -14.43 14.47 -0.42
N GLU A 186 -14.89 15.26 0.51
CA GLU A 186 -15.76 16.42 0.28
C GLU A 186 -15.23 17.68 0.97
N ALA A 187 -15.71 18.85 0.51
CA ALA A 187 -15.49 20.10 1.22
C ALA A 187 -16.50 20.22 2.37
N ASN A 188 -16.00 20.27 3.62
CA ASN A 188 -16.84 20.26 4.83
C ASN A 188 -17.46 21.63 5.19
N GLY A 189 -17.17 22.69 4.41
CA GLY A 189 -17.67 24.04 4.67
C GLY A 189 -16.97 24.79 5.80
N GLN A 190 -16.01 24.15 6.48
CA GLN A 190 -15.30 24.70 7.64
C GLN A 190 -13.79 24.60 7.44
N GLY A 191 -13.04 25.49 8.05
CA GLY A 191 -11.57 25.44 8.02
C GLY A 191 -10.94 25.96 6.71
N ARG A 192 -9.61 25.85 6.66
CA ARG A 192 -8.76 26.22 5.52
C ARG A 192 -7.78 25.07 5.23
N GLY A 193 -7.30 25.01 4.00
CA GLY A 193 -6.40 23.94 3.61
C GLY A 193 -7.10 22.57 3.75
N THR A 194 -6.38 21.58 4.20
CA THR A 194 -6.88 20.21 4.43
C THR A 194 -7.96 20.14 5.51
N ALA A 195 -7.95 21.04 6.51
CA ALA A 195 -9.02 21.16 7.52
C ALA A 195 -10.40 21.53 6.92
N GLY A 196 -10.45 22.05 5.69
CA GLY A 196 -11.67 22.29 4.93
C GLY A 196 -12.18 21.08 4.15
N LEU A 197 -11.52 19.93 4.27
CA LEU A 197 -11.83 18.65 3.61
C LEU A 197 -12.16 17.59 4.65
N SER A 198 -13.06 16.67 4.32
CA SER A 198 -13.40 15.51 5.14
C SER A 198 -13.68 14.28 4.29
N PHE A 199 -13.51 13.11 4.88
CA PHE A 199 -13.99 11.86 4.28
C PHE A 199 -15.49 11.74 4.49
N VAL A 200 -16.21 11.29 3.45
CA VAL A 200 -17.64 11.00 3.55
C VAL A 200 -17.85 9.76 4.43
N ASP A 201 -17.14 8.68 4.11
CA ASP A 201 -17.16 7.42 4.83
C ASP A 201 -15.71 6.99 5.14
N ALA A 202 -15.19 7.42 6.29
CA ALA A 202 -13.84 7.04 6.71
C ALA A 202 -13.82 5.58 7.18
N PRO A 203 -13.05 4.68 6.53
CA PRO A 203 -12.92 3.31 7.00
C PRO A 203 -12.17 3.26 8.33
N PHE A 204 -12.33 2.15 9.07
CA PHE A 204 -11.66 1.97 10.36
C PHE A 204 -10.13 2.05 10.22
N GLY A 205 -9.52 2.83 11.08
CA GLY A 205 -8.07 3.06 11.06
C GLY A 205 -7.59 3.98 9.93
N MET A 206 -8.49 4.68 9.23
CA MET A 206 -8.13 5.60 8.14
C MET A 206 -7.15 6.67 8.60
N TRP A 207 -6.25 7.07 7.71
CA TRP A 207 -5.30 8.17 7.90
C TRP A 207 -6.03 9.49 8.15
N ASP A 208 -5.38 10.46 8.79
CA ASP A 208 -5.83 11.84 8.74
C ASP A 208 -5.72 12.40 7.31
N MET A 209 -6.37 13.53 7.06
CA MET A 209 -6.45 14.11 5.71
C MET A 209 -5.08 14.57 5.20
N ASP A 210 -4.22 15.09 6.06
CA ASP A 210 -2.87 15.52 5.69
C ASP A 210 -2.01 14.34 5.25
N HIS A 211 -2.05 13.25 6.02
CA HIS A 211 -1.32 12.04 5.69
C HIS A 211 -1.85 11.40 4.40
N TYR A 212 -3.18 11.26 4.28
CA TYR A 212 -3.82 10.72 3.08
C TYR A 212 -3.47 11.51 1.83
N LEU A 213 -3.59 12.84 1.89
CA LEU A 213 -3.24 13.70 0.76
C LEU A 213 -1.75 13.56 0.40
N SER A 214 -0.87 13.48 1.40
CA SER A 214 0.56 13.28 1.17
C SER A 214 0.90 11.93 0.52
N LEU A 215 0.17 10.86 0.88
CA LEU A 215 0.30 9.58 0.20
C LEU A 215 -0.12 9.71 -1.27
N LEU A 216 -1.30 10.23 -1.49
CA LEU A 216 -1.91 10.34 -2.82
C LEU A 216 -1.09 11.24 -3.76
N MET A 217 -0.64 12.41 -3.26
CA MET A 217 0.20 13.34 -4.02
C MET A 217 1.56 12.77 -4.39
N GLY A 218 2.05 11.83 -3.61
CA GLY A 218 3.30 11.13 -3.90
C GLY A 218 3.21 10.07 -5.00
N GLU A 219 2.01 9.61 -5.36
CA GLU A 219 1.88 8.47 -6.26
C GLU A 219 1.98 8.83 -7.75
N ILE A 220 1.40 9.95 -8.18
CA ILE A 220 1.43 10.32 -9.61
C ILE A 220 2.84 10.49 -10.15
N PRO A 221 3.78 11.20 -9.47
CA PRO A 221 5.18 11.24 -9.88
C PRO A 221 5.83 9.86 -9.93
N ARG A 222 5.54 8.98 -8.95
CA ARG A 222 6.12 7.62 -8.92
C ARG A 222 5.59 6.72 -10.02
N LEU A 223 4.31 6.85 -10.37
CA LEU A 223 3.68 6.09 -11.45
C LEU A 223 4.10 6.58 -12.84
N SER A 224 4.68 7.78 -12.95
CA SER A 224 5.11 8.35 -14.22
C SER A 224 6.20 7.51 -14.89
N ASP A 225 6.11 7.43 -16.22
CA ASP A 225 7.10 6.77 -17.07
C ASP A 225 7.95 7.84 -17.77
N ASP A 226 8.67 8.61 -16.97
CA ASP A 226 9.59 9.67 -17.36
C ASP A 226 10.86 9.58 -16.49
N GLU A 227 11.84 10.43 -16.74
CA GLU A 227 13.14 10.44 -16.07
C GLU A 227 13.05 10.50 -14.53
N GLY A 228 12.04 11.20 -13.99
CA GLY A 228 11.81 11.32 -12.54
C GLY A 228 10.92 10.24 -11.93
N GLY A 229 10.31 9.39 -12.77
CA GLY A 229 9.34 8.39 -12.36
C GLY A 229 9.94 7.01 -12.10
N TYR A 230 9.06 6.07 -11.77
CA TYR A 230 9.44 4.67 -11.47
C TYR A 230 9.19 3.74 -12.66
N GLY A 231 8.57 4.22 -13.73
CA GLY A 231 8.33 3.46 -14.95
C GLY A 231 9.62 3.07 -15.69
N PRO A 232 9.50 2.31 -16.80
CA PRO A 232 10.64 1.79 -17.57
C PRO A 232 11.61 2.84 -18.09
N ARG A 233 11.13 4.06 -18.40
CA ARG A 233 11.97 5.19 -18.88
C ARG A 233 12.61 6.01 -17.78
N GLY A 234 12.22 5.75 -16.52
CA GLY A 234 12.80 6.36 -15.33
C GLY A 234 13.65 5.37 -14.54
N SER A 235 13.33 5.19 -13.26
CA SER A 235 14.07 4.28 -12.37
C SER A 235 13.86 2.80 -12.68
N GLY A 236 12.89 2.45 -13.51
CA GLY A 236 12.58 1.07 -13.89
C GLY A 236 12.14 0.20 -12.70
N PHE A 237 11.49 0.74 -11.68
CA PHE A 237 11.04 -0.01 -10.50
C PHE A 237 9.69 -0.69 -10.69
N ILE A 238 8.88 -0.23 -11.64
CA ILE A 238 7.54 -0.74 -11.93
C ILE A 238 7.37 -0.97 -13.44
N ALA A 239 6.37 -1.76 -13.83
CA ALA A 239 5.90 -1.81 -15.21
C ALA A 239 5.29 -0.46 -15.63
N HIS A 240 5.14 -0.25 -16.93
CA HIS A 240 4.53 0.97 -17.45
C HIS A 240 3.08 1.15 -16.95
N VAL A 241 2.75 2.37 -16.51
CA VAL A 241 1.39 2.74 -16.12
C VAL A 241 0.92 3.91 -16.98
N ASN A 242 -0.18 3.70 -17.70
CA ASN A 242 -0.83 4.78 -18.43
C ASN A 242 -1.62 5.66 -17.44
N ILE A 243 -1.18 6.90 -17.23
CA ILE A 243 -1.87 7.88 -16.38
C ILE A 243 -2.73 8.78 -17.27
N PRO A 244 -4.07 8.78 -17.10
CA PRO A 244 -4.98 9.63 -17.87
C PRO A 244 -4.67 11.13 -17.72
N CYS A 245 -4.92 11.90 -18.78
CA CYS A 245 -4.64 13.34 -18.77
C CYS A 245 -5.42 14.08 -17.67
N GLU A 246 -6.65 13.68 -17.40
CA GLU A 246 -7.47 14.25 -16.31
C GLU A 246 -6.85 14.02 -14.93
N VAL A 247 -6.26 12.85 -14.68
CA VAL A 247 -5.56 12.54 -13.42
C VAL A 247 -4.29 13.37 -13.28
N ARG A 248 -3.50 13.51 -14.35
CA ARG A 248 -2.32 14.41 -14.35
C ARG A 248 -2.72 15.85 -14.08
N SER A 249 -3.75 16.34 -14.76
CA SER A 249 -4.26 17.71 -14.57
C SER A 249 -4.81 17.94 -13.16
N ALA A 250 -5.49 16.94 -12.56
CA ALA A 250 -5.94 17.00 -11.17
C ALA A 250 -4.75 17.10 -10.21
N TRP A 251 -3.72 16.30 -10.41
CA TRP A 251 -2.50 16.34 -9.60
C TRP A 251 -1.79 17.69 -9.69
N GLU A 252 -1.64 18.25 -10.90
CA GLU A 252 -1.01 19.56 -11.08
C GLU A 252 -1.77 20.69 -10.37
N ARG A 253 -3.10 20.68 -10.42
CA ARG A 253 -3.92 21.64 -9.68
C ARG A 253 -3.76 21.48 -8.17
N LEU A 254 -3.75 20.24 -7.65
CA LEU A 254 -3.54 19.99 -6.24
C LEU A 254 -2.13 20.40 -5.80
N ARG A 255 -1.11 20.14 -6.61
CA ARG A 255 0.26 20.59 -6.35
C ARG A 255 0.38 22.10 -6.21
N ALA A 256 -0.38 22.85 -6.98
CA ALA A 256 -0.39 24.31 -6.89
C ALA A 256 -1.06 24.82 -5.60
N VAL A 257 -2.00 24.04 -5.04
CA VAL A 257 -2.79 24.41 -3.84
C VAL A 257 -2.16 23.84 -2.56
N PHE A 258 -1.56 22.65 -2.62
CA PHE A 258 -0.99 21.90 -1.51
C PHE A 258 0.46 21.47 -1.82
N PRO A 259 1.40 22.41 -2.09
CA PRO A 259 2.76 22.07 -2.47
C PRO A 259 3.53 21.32 -1.38
N GLU A 260 3.17 21.50 -0.11
CA GLU A 260 3.75 20.84 1.07
C GLU A 260 3.48 19.33 1.12
N HIS A 261 2.42 18.86 0.46
CA HIS A 261 2.07 17.43 0.42
C HIS A 261 2.79 16.65 -0.69
N VAL A 262 3.58 17.31 -1.53
CA VAL A 262 4.40 16.62 -2.54
C VAL A 262 5.59 15.96 -1.83
N ARG A 263 5.52 14.65 -1.63
CA ARG A 263 6.55 13.88 -0.93
C ARG A 263 7.83 13.78 -1.74
N ARG A 264 8.96 14.13 -1.14
CA ARG A 264 10.29 13.79 -1.64
C ARG A 264 10.66 12.36 -1.23
N ALA A 265 11.42 11.65 -2.08
CA ALA A 265 11.97 10.36 -1.71
C ALA A 265 12.87 10.51 -0.47
N ASN A 266 12.71 9.60 0.51
CA ASN A 266 13.59 9.55 1.68
C ASN A 266 14.74 8.58 1.39
N PRO A 267 16.01 9.04 1.31
CA PRO A 267 17.15 8.19 0.96
C PRO A 267 17.39 7.04 1.95
N LEU A 268 16.98 7.18 3.21
CA LEU A 268 17.17 6.14 4.24
C LEU A 268 16.40 4.86 3.92
N TYR A 269 15.32 4.95 3.15
CA TYR A 269 14.49 3.81 2.76
C TYR A 269 14.59 3.50 1.26
N ALA A 270 15.63 4.01 0.59
CA ALA A 270 15.91 3.66 -0.81
C ALA A 270 16.40 2.21 -0.91
N SER A 271 15.96 1.49 -1.95
CA SER A 271 16.44 0.15 -2.24
C SER A 271 17.96 0.14 -2.48
N PRO A 272 18.70 -0.92 -2.13
CA PRO A 272 20.17 -0.99 -2.28
C PRO A 272 20.68 -0.69 -3.69
N GLY A 273 19.89 -0.96 -4.73
CA GLY A 273 20.20 -0.62 -6.12
C GLY A 273 20.23 0.87 -6.43
N ALA A 274 19.39 1.68 -5.79
CA ALA A 274 19.35 3.13 -5.96
C ALA A 274 20.58 3.82 -5.34
N ARG A 275 21.21 3.22 -4.34
CA ARG A 275 22.42 3.77 -3.68
C ARG A 275 23.67 3.68 -4.54
N ARG A 276 23.74 2.82 -5.55
CA ARG A 276 24.90 2.70 -6.41
C ARG A 276 25.06 3.84 -7.41
N GLN A 277 24.00 4.58 -7.69
CA GLN A 277 24.04 5.71 -8.60
C GLN A 277 24.50 7.04 -7.93
N GLU A 278 24.44 7.14 -6.59
CA GLU A 278 24.76 8.37 -5.87
C GLU A 278 26.07 8.36 -5.07
N GLY A 279 26.93 7.34 -5.22
CA GLY A 279 28.31 7.33 -4.67
C GLY A 279 28.44 7.34 -3.14
N TRP A 280 27.43 6.94 -2.37
CA TRP A 280 27.48 6.93 -0.91
C TRP A 280 27.81 5.54 -0.37
N LEU A 281 29.06 5.36 0.01
CA LEU A 281 29.54 4.22 0.80
C LEU A 281 29.22 4.46 2.29
N LEU A 282 28.24 3.74 2.83
CA LEU A 282 28.09 3.61 4.27
C LEU A 282 28.68 2.24 4.71
N PRO A 283 29.33 2.18 5.89
CA PRO A 283 29.99 0.95 6.36
C PRO A 283 28.97 -0.13 6.69
N LEU A 284 29.32 -1.36 6.31
CA LEU A 284 28.63 -2.60 6.67
C LEU A 284 28.53 -2.72 8.20
N VAL A 285 27.33 -2.79 8.72
CA VAL A 285 27.07 -3.15 10.13
C VAL A 285 27.39 -4.62 10.29
N GLN A 286 28.35 -4.91 11.15
CA GLN A 286 28.77 -6.27 11.51
C GLN A 286 27.60 -7.06 12.12
N GLU A 287 27.38 -8.24 11.57
CA GLU A 287 26.53 -9.28 12.16
C GLU A 287 27.03 -9.63 13.58
N ARG A 288 26.21 -9.41 14.59
CA ARG A 288 26.40 -10.06 15.88
C ARG A 288 25.88 -11.49 15.78
N ARG A 289 26.83 -12.44 15.72
CA ARG A 289 26.52 -13.85 15.99
C ARG A 289 26.05 -13.96 17.43
N THR A 290 24.84 -14.37 17.63
CA THR A 290 24.40 -14.89 18.94
C THR A 290 24.57 -16.40 18.89
N THR A 291 25.60 -16.87 19.60
CA THR A 291 25.74 -18.26 20.02
C THR A 291 24.96 -18.45 21.33
N CYS A 292 24.10 -19.39 21.35
CA CYS A 292 23.60 -20.39 22.32
C CYS A 292 22.12 -20.66 22.08
#